data_fe5c70e317b9c16795c274c2542299bc
#
_entry.id   fe5c70e317b9c16795c274c2542299bc
#
_cell.length_a   1.000
_cell.length_b   1.000
_cell.length_c   1.000
_cell.angle_alpha   90.00
_cell.angle_beta   90.00
_cell.angle_gamma   90.00
#
_symmetry.space_group_name_H-M   'P 1'
#
loop_
_entity.id
_entity.type
_entity.pdbx_description
1 polymer ?
#
loop_
_entity_poly.entity_id
_entity_poly.type
_entity_poly.pdbx_seq_one_letter_code
_entity_poly.pdbx_strand_id
1 'polypeptide(L)'
;TGTRLLGAIGRFALFSLLAGGLAAVLLIPEIAALHATEFSEFNFPEKINWYFSFFDVIARHATGVSRETGLDHWPNIFCSSAVFFLIPLYIVNRKIPLKEKLGRLVLCAFFIVSFSVNTLNFIWHGFNYPDSLPARQSFLYILLVLLMCYEAFSKLDGFTMRELFVSLACGLGYLLLAGKLVEDDAFTQGTFVLSACLLAAYALLLYAWKKGKEKQPADSLPYQRAIAIAVLALVAFESTYNMALTSVSTTSRSSYLESIPAYRELVARNEEKDSDFYRYEKLSRVTKNDGALAGYPTASLFSSTSNAAVQDWYDRMGMSESKVFYCFDGQTPLSAALLNVRYLFSRSDAEDSSLYTLIDEQDGVYLYQNNYTLPAGFILQDGQDFSSSDFSEETSDPFEVQNLSLIHISE
;
A
#
# COMPACT_ATOMS: atom_id res chain seq x y z
N THR A 1 -2.04 32.58 29.34
CA THR A 1 -2.25 31.31 28.59
C THR A 1 -1.78 31.40 27.14
N GLY A 2 -1.94 32.53 26.47
CA GLY A 2 -1.50 32.74 25.06
C GLY A 2 0.01 32.67 24.87
N THR A 3 0.77 33.28 25.75
CA THR A 3 2.26 33.25 25.72
C THR A 3 2.84 31.84 25.88
N ARG A 4 2.21 30.98 26.66
CA ARG A 4 2.64 29.58 26.80
C ARG A 4 2.38 28.78 25.52
N LEU A 5 1.28 29.04 24.82
CA LEU A 5 0.94 28.40 23.56
C LEU A 5 1.91 28.83 22.45
N LEU A 6 2.18 30.13 22.32
CA LEU A 6 3.16 30.66 21.35
C LEU A 6 4.55 30.10 21.60
N GLY A 7 4.98 30.00 22.87
CA GLY A 7 6.26 29.36 23.22
C GLY A 7 6.32 27.86 22.91
N ALA A 8 5.19 27.16 23.01
CA ALA A 8 5.12 25.74 22.62
C ALA A 8 5.19 25.58 21.10
N ILE A 9 4.46 26.41 20.35
CA ILE A 9 4.49 26.43 18.87
C ILE A 9 5.91 26.77 18.38
N GLY A 10 6.56 27.81 18.97
CA GLY A 10 7.91 28.20 18.57
C GLY A 10 8.96 27.08 18.83
N ARG A 11 8.87 26.38 19.96
CA ARG A 11 9.73 25.21 20.22
C ARG A 11 9.45 24.07 19.26
N PHE A 12 8.19 23.77 18.99
CA PHE A 12 7.81 22.73 18.03
C PHE A 12 8.38 23.05 16.64
N ALA A 13 8.18 24.29 16.15
CA ALA A 13 8.70 24.71 14.86
C ALA A 13 10.24 24.62 14.81
N LEU A 14 10.95 25.08 15.85
CA LEU A 14 12.41 24.99 15.93
C LEU A 14 12.91 23.55 15.87
N PHE A 15 12.35 22.66 16.70
CA PHE A 15 12.77 21.27 16.70
C PHE A 15 12.39 20.52 15.41
N SER A 16 11.27 20.88 14.78
CA SER A 16 10.89 20.33 13.47
C SER A 16 11.86 20.76 12.38
N LEU A 17 12.28 22.03 12.35
CA LEU A 17 13.30 22.52 11.42
C LEU A 17 14.66 21.86 11.64
N LEU A 18 15.08 21.68 12.90
CA LEU A 18 16.32 20.97 13.23
C LEU A 18 16.26 19.49 12.79
N ALA A 19 15.13 18.82 13.03
CA ALA A 19 14.92 17.44 12.58
C ALA A 19 14.95 17.32 11.05
N GLY A 20 14.29 18.27 10.34
CA GLY A 20 14.34 18.35 8.88
C GLY A 20 15.76 18.64 8.35
N GLY A 21 16.52 19.50 9.03
CA GLY A 21 17.92 19.74 8.70
C GLY A 21 18.83 18.52 8.87
N LEU A 22 18.62 17.72 9.91
CA LEU A 22 19.33 16.46 10.10
C LEU A 22 18.94 15.40 9.05
N ALA A 23 17.67 15.38 8.65
CA ALA A 23 17.17 14.49 7.62
C ALA A 23 17.53 14.93 6.18
N ALA A 24 18.02 16.15 5.98
CA ALA A 24 18.28 16.75 4.67
C ALA A 24 19.27 15.92 3.83
N VAL A 25 20.17 15.19 4.47
CA VAL A 25 21.12 14.29 3.80
C VAL A 25 20.41 13.19 2.99
N LEU A 26 19.20 12.80 3.40
CA LEU A 26 18.35 11.85 2.68
C LEU A 26 17.28 12.57 1.84
N LEU A 27 16.66 13.64 2.39
CA LEU A 27 15.57 14.33 1.75
C LEU A 27 15.98 15.06 0.46
N ILE A 28 17.17 15.67 0.42
CA ILE A 28 17.61 16.42 -0.77
C ILE A 28 17.86 15.49 -1.98
N PRO A 29 18.60 14.37 -1.85
CA PRO A 29 18.72 13.40 -2.94
C PRO A 29 17.38 12.78 -3.37
N GLU A 30 16.48 12.52 -2.41
CA GLU A 30 15.15 11.99 -2.70
C GLU A 30 14.31 12.97 -3.53
N ILE A 31 14.29 14.26 -3.14
CA ILE A 31 13.60 15.31 -3.92
C ILE A 31 14.20 15.39 -5.33
N ALA A 32 15.52 15.34 -5.48
CA ALA A 32 16.17 15.37 -6.78
C ALA A 32 15.81 14.12 -7.63
N ALA A 33 15.74 12.94 -7.01
CA ALA A 33 15.30 11.71 -7.68
C ALA A 33 13.84 11.79 -8.12
N LEU A 34 12.95 12.31 -7.27
CA LEU A 34 11.53 12.49 -7.60
C LEU A 34 11.31 13.42 -8.80
N HIS A 35 12.15 14.43 -9.00
CA HIS A 35 12.08 15.30 -10.18
C HIS A 35 12.35 14.56 -11.51
N ALA A 36 12.98 13.41 -11.49
CA ALA A 36 13.24 12.58 -12.66
C ALA A 36 12.15 11.51 -12.88
N THR A 37 11.09 11.51 -12.08
CA THR A 37 9.99 10.53 -12.16
C THR A 37 8.71 11.16 -12.71
N GLU A 38 7.74 10.33 -13.09
CA GLU A 38 6.38 10.75 -13.43
C GLU A 38 5.63 11.47 -12.29
N PHE A 39 6.14 11.41 -11.06
CA PHE A 39 5.57 12.07 -9.88
C PHE A 39 6.10 13.50 -9.68
N SER A 40 6.79 14.08 -10.65
CA SER A 40 7.39 15.42 -10.54
C SER A 40 6.37 16.56 -10.59
N GLU A 41 5.19 16.35 -11.15
CA GLU A 41 4.16 17.37 -11.34
C GLU A 41 3.12 17.34 -10.22
N PHE A 42 2.86 18.50 -9.60
CA PHE A 42 1.82 18.68 -8.58
C PHE A 42 0.53 19.19 -9.23
N ASN A 43 -0.32 18.30 -9.66
CA ASN A 43 -1.61 18.65 -10.26
C ASN A 43 -2.72 18.66 -9.20
N PHE A 44 -2.98 19.83 -8.58
CA PHE A 44 -4.05 19.94 -7.60
C PHE A 44 -5.41 19.64 -8.20
N PRO A 45 -6.29 18.95 -7.46
CA PRO A 45 -7.65 18.68 -7.91
C PRO A 45 -8.41 19.97 -8.22
N GLU A 46 -8.92 20.12 -9.43
CA GLU A 46 -9.70 21.30 -9.85
C GLU A 46 -11.06 21.38 -9.14
N LYS A 47 -11.62 20.24 -8.75
CA LYS A 47 -12.93 20.15 -8.10
C LYS A 47 -12.84 19.32 -6.82
N ILE A 48 -13.60 19.72 -5.81
CA ILE A 48 -13.74 18.97 -4.57
C ILE A 48 -14.73 17.83 -4.83
N ASN A 49 -14.27 16.60 -4.69
CA ASN A 49 -15.09 15.40 -4.78
C ASN A 49 -15.13 14.69 -3.44
N TRP A 50 -16.31 14.20 -3.07
CA TRP A 50 -16.54 13.35 -1.92
C TRP A 50 -16.62 11.90 -2.37
N TYR A 51 -15.78 11.03 -1.79
CA TYR A 51 -15.80 9.60 -2.09
C TYR A 51 -16.88 8.86 -1.31
N PHE A 52 -17.04 9.20 -0.02
CA PHE A 52 -17.89 8.47 0.92
C PHE A 52 -18.70 9.40 1.81
N SER A 53 -19.87 8.92 2.26
CA SER A 53 -20.59 9.54 3.36
C SER A 53 -19.88 9.25 4.70
N PHE A 54 -20.12 10.10 5.69
CA PHE A 54 -19.64 9.88 7.06
C PHE A 54 -20.15 8.54 7.63
N PHE A 55 -21.36 8.16 7.27
CA PHE A 55 -22.01 6.93 7.71
C PHE A 55 -21.29 5.69 7.15
N ASP A 56 -20.93 5.70 5.87
CA ASP A 56 -20.25 4.59 5.21
C ASP A 56 -18.84 4.37 5.76
N VAL A 57 -18.09 5.46 6.01
CA VAL A 57 -16.74 5.37 6.60
C VAL A 57 -16.78 4.73 7.98
N ILE A 58 -17.77 5.05 8.82
CA ILE A 58 -17.90 4.42 10.15
C ILE A 58 -18.14 2.91 10.03
N ALA A 59 -18.84 2.44 9.00
CA ALA A 59 -19.06 1.00 8.77
C ALA A 59 -17.77 0.21 8.60
N ARG A 60 -16.68 0.85 8.15
CA ARG A 60 -15.35 0.24 8.01
C ARG A 60 -14.70 -0.22 9.33
N HIS A 61 -15.29 0.12 10.48
CA HIS A 61 -14.90 -0.45 11.78
C HIS A 61 -15.48 -1.85 12.04
N ALA A 62 -16.41 -2.34 11.20
CA ALA A 62 -16.99 -3.67 11.37
C ALA A 62 -15.94 -4.78 11.14
N THR A 63 -16.08 -5.89 11.86
CA THR A 63 -15.19 -7.04 11.78
C THR A 63 -15.39 -7.79 10.47
N GLY A 64 -14.32 -8.06 9.75
CA GLY A 64 -14.37 -8.85 8.51
C GLY A 64 -14.77 -8.06 7.28
N VAL A 65 -14.69 -6.72 7.31
CA VAL A 65 -14.80 -5.88 6.11
C VAL A 65 -13.58 -6.14 5.21
N SER A 66 -13.81 -6.34 3.92
CA SER A 66 -12.72 -6.52 2.95
C SER A 66 -11.75 -5.35 2.99
N ARG A 67 -10.45 -5.67 2.96
CA ARG A 67 -9.42 -4.63 2.91
C ARG A 67 -9.44 -3.95 1.56
N GLU A 68 -9.16 -2.66 1.57
CA GLU A 68 -8.88 -1.90 0.36
C GLU A 68 -7.38 -1.86 0.10
N THR A 69 -6.98 -2.30 -1.08
CA THR A 69 -5.59 -2.26 -1.56
C THR A 69 -5.50 -1.66 -2.96
N GLY A 70 -6.64 -1.39 -3.59
CA GLY A 70 -6.77 -0.85 -4.93
C GLY A 70 -6.97 0.67 -4.96
N LEU A 71 -7.84 1.12 -5.85
CA LEU A 71 -8.09 2.53 -6.17
C LEU A 71 -9.42 3.07 -5.64
N ASP A 72 -10.20 2.27 -4.90
CA ASP A 72 -11.53 2.65 -4.42
C ASP A 72 -11.51 3.62 -3.24
N HIS A 73 -10.34 4.05 -2.83
CA HIS A 73 -10.08 5.07 -1.80
C HIS A 73 -10.54 4.73 -0.38
N TRP A 74 -11.15 3.57 -0.10
CA TRP A 74 -11.64 3.21 1.22
C TRP A 74 -10.54 3.18 2.28
N PRO A 75 -10.74 3.81 3.46
CA PRO A 75 -9.77 3.71 4.54
C PRO A 75 -9.84 2.34 5.22
N ASN A 76 -8.70 1.75 5.51
CA ASN A 76 -8.59 0.56 6.34
C ASN A 76 -8.47 0.99 7.81
N ILE A 77 -9.61 1.08 8.52
CA ILE A 77 -9.69 1.66 9.88
C ILE A 77 -10.20 0.68 10.94
N PHE A 78 -10.26 -0.60 10.64
CA PHE A 78 -10.66 -1.61 11.62
C PHE A 78 -9.76 -1.57 12.86
N CYS A 79 -10.39 -1.49 14.05
CA CYS A 79 -9.68 -1.54 15.33
C CYS A 79 -10.49 -2.20 16.46
N SER A 80 -11.48 -2.99 16.14
CA SER A 80 -12.42 -3.77 16.94
C SER A 80 -13.85 -3.25 16.84
N SER A 81 -14.83 -4.15 16.81
CA SER A 81 -16.25 -3.84 16.88
C SER A 81 -16.67 -3.18 18.21
N ALA A 82 -15.84 -3.29 19.26
CA ALA A 82 -16.08 -2.60 20.53
C ALA A 82 -16.15 -1.07 20.40
N VAL A 83 -15.60 -0.50 19.33
CA VAL A 83 -15.63 0.93 19.03
C VAL A 83 -17.07 1.43 18.96
N PHE A 84 -17.99 0.66 18.39
CA PHE A 84 -19.38 1.06 18.20
C PHE A 84 -20.14 1.34 19.50
N PHE A 85 -19.69 0.84 20.66
CA PHE A 85 -20.28 1.22 21.94
C PHE A 85 -19.33 1.97 22.88
N LEU A 86 -18.00 1.79 22.76
CA LEU A 86 -17.04 2.49 23.60
C LEU A 86 -16.93 3.97 23.26
N ILE A 87 -17.07 4.37 22.00
CA ILE A 87 -17.10 5.79 21.61
C ILE A 87 -18.34 6.50 22.15
N PRO A 88 -19.59 6.00 22.01
CA PRO A 88 -20.74 6.55 22.71
C PRO A 88 -20.53 6.64 24.24
N LEU A 89 -19.95 5.61 24.88
CA LEU A 89 -19.61 5.66 26.30
C LEU A 89 -18.57 6.74 26.64
N TYR A 90 -17.57 6.93 25.78
CA TYR A 90 -16.62 8.04 25.92
C TYR A 90 -17.31 9.39 25.92
N ILE A 91 -18.27 9.59 25.01
CA ILE A 91 -19.02 10.85 24.86
C ILE A 91 -19.82 11.15 26.13
N VAL A 92 -20.53 10.16 26.70
CA VAL A 92 -21.36 10.37 27.89
C VAL A 92 -20.59 10.33 29.20
N ASN A 93 -19.33 9.89 29.22
CA ASN A 93 -18.50 9.73 30.42
C ASN A 93 -18.23 11.06 31.13
N ARG A 94 -18.76 11.22 32.37
CA ARG A 94 -18.66 12.47 33.15
C ARG A 94 -17.26 12.74 33.71
N LYS A 95 -16.39 11.73 33.79
CA LYS A 95 -15.01 11.88 34.27
C LYS A 95 -14.03 12.36 33.20
N ILE A 96 -14.50 12.50 31.96
CA ILE A 96 -13.70 13.05 30.86
C ILE A 96 -14.11 14.50 30.62
N PRO A 97 -13.18 15.46 30.70
CA PRO A 97 -13.47 16.87 30.49
C PRO A 97 -14.07 17.14 29.10
N LEU A 98 -15.08 18.03 29.05
CA LEU A 98 -15.76 18.35 27.77
C LEU A 98 -14.78 18.88 26.71
N LYS A 99 -13.77 19.66 27.10
CA LYS A 99 -12.74 20.16 26.18
C LYS A 99 -11.97 19.03 25.48
N GLU A 100 -11.61 17.96 26.21
CA GLU A 100 -10.91 16.80 25.67
C GLU A 100 -11.80 16.02 24.72
N LYS A 101 -13.06 15.77 25.12
CA LYS A 101 -14.06 15.12 24.26
C LYS A 101 -14.20 15.87 22.95
N LEU A 102 -14.49 17.16 23.02
CA LEU A 102 -14.73 17.99 21.84
C LEU A 102 -13.50 18.03 20.94
N GLY A 103 -12.29 18.23 21.51
CA GLY A 103 -11.05 18.26 20.75
C GLY A 103 -10.80 16.95 20.00
N ARG A 104 -11.00 15.79 20.66
CA ARG A 104 -10.81 14.48 20.01
C ARG A 104 -11.89 14.16 18.99
N LEU A 105 -13.15 14.51 19.25
CA LEU A 105 -14.24 14.33 18.29
C LEU A 105 -14.04 15.19 17.03
N VAL A 106 -13.60 16.45 17.18
CA VAL A 106 -13.26 17.32 16.07
C VAL A 106 -12.11 16.72 15.27
N LEU A 107 -11.10 16.16 15.94
CA LEU A 107 -9.98 15.52 15.26
C LEU A 107 -10.39 14.22 14.55
N CYS A 108 -11.28 13.41 15.15
CA CYS A 108 -11.88 12.26 14.47
C CYS A 108 -12.66 12.68 13.21
N ALA A 109 -13.49 13.72 13.33
CA ALA A 109 -14.24 14.25 12.19
C ALA A 109 -13.32 14.77 11.09
N PHE A 110 -12.23 15.45 11.45
CA PHE A 110 -11.20 15.88 10.50
C PHE A 110 -10.59 14.69 9.74
N PHE A 111 -10.23 13.60 10.42
CA PHE A 111 -9.71 12.41 9.75
C PHE A 111 -10.74 11.77 8.82
N ILE A 112 -12.00 11.66 9.24
CA ILE A 112 -13.06 11.08 8.39
C ILE A 112 -13.27 11.96 7.14
N VAL A 113 -13.29 13.28 7.28
CA VAL A 113 -13.34 14.20 6.15
C VAL A 113 -12.10 14.03 5.27
N SER A 114 -10.92 13.85 5.86
CA SER A 114 -9.67 13.68 5.08
C SER A 114 -9.60 12.34 4.32
N PHE A 115 -10.32 11.31 4.77
CA PHE A 115 -10.47 10.07 4.00
C PHE A 115 -11.46 10.23 2.84
N SER A 116 -12.48 11.08 3.03
CA SER A 116 -13.63 11.19 2.12
C SER A 116 -13.45 12.24 1.04
N VAL A 117 -12.52 13.19 1.19
CA VAL A 117 -12.34 14.33 0.28
C VAL A 117 -11.05 14.19 -0.51
N ASN A 118 -11.15 14.22 -1.85
CA ASN A 118 -10.02 14.06 -2.76
C ASN A 118 -8.87 15.04 -2.49
N THR A 119 -9.14 16.31 -2.24
CA THR A 119 -8.10 17.33 -1.98
C THR A 119 -7.29 17.02 -0.73
N LEU A 120 -7.95 16.58 0.36
CA LEU A 120 -7.25 16.21 1.60
C LEU A 120 -6.50 14.89 1.42
N ASN A 121 -7.07 13.93 0.69
CA ASN A 121 -6.40 12.69 0.33
C ASN A 121 -5.10 12.97 -0.44
N PHE A 122 -5.15 13.85 -1.44
CA PHE A 122 -4.00 14.31 -2.22
C PHE A 122 -2.90 14.92 -1.34
N ILE A 123 -3.27 15.84 -0.41
CA ILE A 123 -2.31 16.46 0.51
C ILE A 123 -1.64 15.43 1.42
N TRP A 124 -2.39 14.48 1.99
CA TRP A 124 -1.86 13.43 2.86
C TRP A 124 -0.91 12.47 2.16
N HIS A 125 -1.03 12.32 0.83
CA HIS A 125 -0.16 11.47 0.02
C HIS A 125 0.99 12.25 -0.65
N GLY A 126 1.37 13.38 -0.08
CA GLY A 126 2.52 14.16 -0.54
C GLY A 126 2.28 14.91 -1.84
N PHE A 127 1.05 15.40 -2.03
CA PHE A 127 0.59 16.09 -3.24
C PHE A 127 0.55 15.18 -4.48
N ASN A 128 0.18 13.94 -4.27
CA ASN A 128 -0.06 12.96 -5.32
C ASN A 128 -1.27 12.08 -4.96
N TYR A 129 -1.83 11.35 -5.94
CA TYR A 129 -2.81 10.31 -5.66
C TYR A 129 -2.10 8.97 -5.52
N PRO A 130 -2.46 8.14 -4.51
CA PRO A 130 -1.88 6.82 -4.37
C PRO A 130 -2.44 5.89 -5.46
N ASP A 131 -1.57 5.12 -6.13
CA ASP A 131 -1.97 4.08 -7.08
C ASP A 131 -2.47 2.81 -6.38
N SER A 132 -2.33 2.74 -5.06
CA SER A 132 -2.80 1.65 -4.20
C SER A 132 -2.67 2.04 -2.73
N LEU A 133 -3.29 1.25 -1.83
CA LEU A 133 -3.25 1.46 -0.37
C LEU A 133 -3.66 2.88 0.02
N PRO A 134 -4.92 3.26 -0.20
CA PRO A 134 -5.42 4.60 0.11
C PRO A 134 -5.46 4.87 1.62
N ALA A 135 -5.63 6.14 1.99
CA ALA A 135 -5.78 6.58 3.37
C ALA A 135 -4.65 6.08 4.31
N ARG A 136 -3.39 6.18 3.87
CA ARG A 136 -2.22 5.68 4.62
C ARG A 136 -2.08 6.32 6.00
N GLN A 137 -2.63 7.49 6.23
CA GLN A 137 -2.69 8.17 7.54
C GLN A 137 -3.70 7.56 8.52
N SER A 138 -4.46 6.53 8.12
CA SER A 138 -5.51 5.91 8.95
C SER A 138 -5.01 5.38 10.30
N PHE A 139 -3.73 5.00 10.42
CA PHE A 139 -3.15 4.57 11.69
C PHE A 139 -3.19 5.65 12.78
N LEU A 140 -3.13 6.95 12.41
CA LEU A 140 -3.28 8.06 13.35
C LEU A 140 -4.72 8.15 13.89
N TYR A 141 -5.69 7.96 13.01
CA TYR A 141 -7.09 7.88 13.39
C TYR A 141 -7.38 6.68 14.32
N ILE A 142 -6.87 5.50 13.95
CA ILE A 142 -6.99 4.27 14.76
C ILE A 142 -6.43 4.51 16.18
N LEU A 143 -5.23 5.08 16.28
CA LEU A 143 -4.61 5.41 17.56
C LEU A 143 -5.51 6.34 18.40
N LEU A 144 -6.07 7.38 17.78
CA LEU A 144 -6.97 8.32 18.45
C LEU A 144 -8.24 7.63 18.97
N VAL A 145 -8.87 6.79 18.15
CA VAL A 145 -10.08 6.03 18.53
C VAL A 145 -9.76 5.06 19.66
N LEU A 146 -8.65 4.34 19.60
CA LEU A 146 -8.21 3.41 20.65
C LEU A 146 -7.92 4.13 21.98
N LEU A 147 -7.31 5.33 21.94
CA LEU A 147 -7.11 6.15 23.16
C LEU A 147 -8.44 6.58 23.77
N MET A 148 -9.44 6.96 22.95
CA MET A 148 -10.77 7.31 23.42
C MET A 148 -11.47 6.09 24.04
N CYS A 149 -11.39 4.92 23.42
CA CYS A 149 -11.92 3.67 23.95
C CYS A 149 -11.24 3.26 25.27
N TYR A 150 -9.92 3.39 25.34
CA TYR A 150 -9.16 3.13 26.58
C TYR A 150 -9.57 4.04 27.72
N GLU A 151 -9.79 5.33 27.48
CA GLU A 151 -10.24 6.25 28.51
C GLU A 151 -11.68 5.95 28.97
N ALA A 152 -12.57 5.59 28.07
CA ALA A 152 -13.92 5.14 28.44
C ALA A 152 -13.86 3.91 29.35
N PHE A 153 -13.02 2.94 28.99
CA PHE A 153 -12.81 1.71 29.77
C PHE A 153 -12.11 1.98 31.11
N SER A 154 -11.12 2.85 31.18
CA SER A 154 -10.39 3.15 32.41
C SER A 154 -11.22 3.95 33.43
N LYS A 155 -12.18 4.74 32.97
CA LYS A 155 -13.02 5.62 33.79
C LYS A 155 -14.47 5.09 33.93
N LEU A 156 -14.62 3.83 34.36
CA LEU A 156 -15.92 3.11 34.44
C LEU A 156 -16.98 3.81 35.33
N ASP A 157 -16.55 4.57 36.33
CA ASP A 157 -17.46 5.29 37.22
C ASP A 157 -18.03 6.60 36.59
N GLY A 158 -17.57 6.92 35.38
CA GLY A 158 -17.99 8.12 34.67
C GLY A 158 -19.31 7.96 33.91
N PHE A 159 -19.88 6.75 33.84
CA PHE A 159 -21.14 6.43 33.21
C PHE A 159 -21.98 5.42 34.02
N THR A 160 -23.27 5.45 33.84
CA THR A 160 -24.25 4.56 34.51
C THR A 160 -24.45 3.27 33.69
N MET A 161 -25.05 2.24 34.33
CA MET A 161 -25.50 1.02 33.64
C MET A 161 -26.53 1.30 32.54
N ARG A 162 -27.41 2.27 32.74
CA ARG A 162 -28.37 2.68 31.72
C ARG A 162 -27.67 3.24 30.48
N GLU A 163 -26.64 4.07 30.66
CA GLU A 163 -25.86 4.65 29.57
C GLU A 163 -25.05 3.58 28.82
N LEU A 164 -24.58 2.53 29.49
CA LEU A 164 -23.98 1.38 28.86
C LEU A 164 -24.96 0.68 27.91
N PHE A 165 -26.18 0.39 28.37
CA PHE A 165 -27.20 -0.25 27.53
C PHE A 165 -27.69 0.66 26.39
N VAL A 166 -27.80 1.96 26.60
CA VAL A 166 -28.12 2.93 25.55
C VAL A 166 -26.99 2.95 24.50
N SER A 167 -25.75 2.98 24.93
CA SER A 167 -24.61 2.95 24.01
C SER A 167 -24.52 1.64 23.19
N LEU A 168 -24.84 0.50 23.82
CA LEU A 168 -24.97 -0.77 23.12
C LEU A 168 -26.10 -0.72 22.08
N ALA A 169 -27.28 -0.21 22.49
CA ALA A 169 -28.43 -0.09 21.57
C ALA A 169 -28.11 0.85 20.38
N CYS A 170 -27.40 1.94 20.61
CA CYS A 170 -26.92 2.83 19.54
C CYS A 170 -25.98 2.09 18.57
N GLY A 171 -25.00 1.35 19.09
CA GLY A 171 -24.08 0.58 18.27
C GLY A 171 -24.76 -0.53 17.45
N LEU A 172 -25.65 -1.31 18.08
CA LEU A 172 -26.44 -2.32 17.40
C LEU A 172 -27.39 -1.70 16.36
N GLY A 173 -28.05 -0.60 16.70
CA GLY A 173 -28.89 0.14 15.77
C GLY A 173 -28.14 0.65 14.56
N TYR A 174 -26.92 1.17 14.77
CA TYR A 174 -26.06 1.58 13.68
C TYR A 174 -25.70 0.39 12.77
N LEU A 175 -25.25 -0.74 13.32
CA LEU A 175 -24.87 -1.93 12.55
C LEU A 175 -26.06 -2.49 11.75
N LEU A 176 -27.26 -2.50 12.32
CA LEU A 176 -28.49 -2.91 11.62
C LEU A 176 -28.84 -1.97 10.45
N LEU A 177 -28.67 -0.66 10.65
CA LEU A 177 -28.90 0.33 9.59
C LEU A 177 -27.81 0.23 8.51
N ALA A 178 -26.56 0.10 8.90
CA ALA A 178 -25.43 -0.05 7.98
C ALA A 178 -25.61 -1.30 7.09
N GLY A 179 -26.05 -2.42 7.64
CA GLY A 179 -26.33 -3.63 6.87
C GLY A 179 -27.47 -3.51 5.85
N LYS A 180 -28.22 -2.39 5.85
CA LYS A 180 -29.26 -2.10 4.87
C LYS A 180 -28.95 -0.95 3.92
N LEU A 181 -28.11 -0.01 4.36
CA LEU A 181 -27.91 1.27 3.68
C LEU A 181 -26.53 1.38 3.01
N VAL A 182 -25.55 0.59 3.47
CA VAL A 182 -24.22 0.60 2.84
C VAL A 182 -24.22 -0.39 1.68
N GLU A 183 -24.13 0.14 0.49
CA GLU A 183 -24.13 -0.63 -0.77
C GLU A 183 -22.71 -0.67 -1.34
N ASP A 184 -21.89 -1.61 -0.86
CA ASP A 184 -20.53 -1.84 -1.34
C ASP A 184 -20.15 -3.31 -1.13
N ASP A 185 -19.46 -3.91 -2.10
CA ASP A 185 -19.04 -5.32 -2.10
C ASP A 185 -18.04 -5.67 -0.99
N ALA A 186 -17.40 -4.67 -0.37
CA ALA A 186 -16.54 -4.86 0.80
C ALA A 186 -17.30 -5.33 2.04
N PHE A 187 -18.64 -5.17 2.05
CA PHE A 187 -19.50 -5.52 3.18
C PHE A 187 -20.42 -6.67 2.85
N THR A 188 -20.50 -7.62 3.74
CA THR A 188 -21.46 -8.73 3.68
C THR A 188 -22.44 -8.66 4.84
N GLN A 189 -23.60 -9.28 4.73
CA GLN A 189 -24.52 -9.42 5.86
C GLN A 189 -23.84 -10.11 7.06
N GLY A 190 -22.96 -11.09 6.79
CA GLY A 190 -22.17 -11.76 7.81
C GLY A 190 -21.26 -10.82 8.60
N THR A 191 -20.69 -9.82 7.95
CA THR A 191 -19.85 -8.77 8.55
C THR A 191 -20.62 -8.01 9.66
N PHE A 192 -21.84 -7.56 9.36
CA PHE A 192 -22.66 -6.82 10.32
C PHE A 192 -23.22 -7.70 11.44
N VAL A 193 -23.63 -8.92 11.13
CA VAL A 193 -24.13 -9.89 12.14
C VAL A 193 -23.02 -10.28 13.10
N LEU A 194 -21.84 -10.63 12.59
CA LEU A 194 -20.68 -10.96 13.43
C LEU A 194 -20.28 -9.78 14.31
N SER A 195 -20.18 -8.58 13.75
CA SER A 195 -19.85 -7.37 14.50
C SER A 195 -20.87 -7.09 15.60
N ALA A 196 -22.16 -7.31 15.35
CA ALA A 196 -23.22 -7.16 16.36
C ALA A 196 -23.08 -8.21 17.49
N CYS A 197 -22.76 -9.46 17.18
CA CYS A 197 -22.50 -10.49 18.17
C CYS A 197 -21.27 -10.17 19.04
N LEU A 198 -20.18 -9.74 18.42
CA LEU A 198 -18.96 -9.33 19.14
C LEU A 198 -19.23 -8.11 20.01
N LEU A 199 -19.94 -7.12 19.49
CA LEU A 199 -20.34 -5.93 20.23
C LEU A 199 -21.14 -6.28 21.48
N ALA A 200 -22.13 -7.17 21.37
CA ALA A 200 -22.92 -7.66 22.49
C ALA A 200 -22.06 -8.40 23.52
N ALA A 201 -21.11 -9.23 23.06
CA ALA A 201 -20.17 -9.94 23.94
C ALA A 201 -19.25 -8.97 24.72
N TYR A 202 -18.69 -7.96 24.07
CA TYR A 202 -17.89 -6.92 24.72
C TYR A 202 -18.72 -6.13 25.74
N ALA A 203 -19.92 -5.74 25.41
CA ALA A 203 -20.80 -5.02 26.33
C ALA A 203 -21.19 -5.85 27.54
N LEU A 204 -21.43 -7.16 27.38
CA LEU A 204 -21.71 -8.09 28.47
C LEU A 204 -20.50 -8.23 29.41
N LEU A 205 -19.29 -8.38 28.85
CA LEU A 205 -18.06 -8.45 29.63
C LEU A 205 -17.80 -7.13 30.38
N LEU A 206 -18.03 -5.98 29.75
CA LEU A 206 -17.90 -4.68 30.43
C LEU A 206 -18.95 -4.49 31.54
N TYR A 207 -20.18 -4.93 31.29
CA TYR A 207 -21.24 -4.95 32.32
C TYR A 207 -20.82 -5.80 33.54
N ALA A 208 -20.34 -7.02 33.28
CA ALA A 208 -19.86 -7.94 34.30
C ALA A 208 -18.67 -7.35 35.06
N TRP A 209 -17.71 -6.75 34.37
CA TRP A 209 -16.57 -6.06 34.97
C TRP A 209 -16.98 -4.93 35.89
N LYS A 210 -17.85 -4.03 35.40
CA LYS A 210 -18.36 -2.90 36.19
C LYS A 210 -19.11 -3.37 37.42
N LYS A 211 -19.97 -4.38 37.29
CA LYS A 211 -20.74 -4.97 38.41
C LYS A 211 -19.83 -5.70 39.41
N GLY A 212 -18.75 -6.31 38.94
CA GLY A 212 -17.74 -6.94 39.79
C GLY A 212 -16.98 -5.95 40.69
N LYS A 213 -16.77 -4.71 40.19
CA LYS A 213 -16.13 -3.64 41.00
C LYS A 213 -16.98 -3.15 42.16
N GLU A 214 -18.30 -3.36 42.12
CA GLU A 214 -19.21 -2.99 43.20
C GLU A 214 -19.16 -3.97 44.38
N LYS A 215 -18.53 -5.16 44.21
CA LYS A 215 -18.35 -6.16 45.29
C LYS A 215 -17.17 -5.81 46.17
N GLN A 216 -17.08 -6.46 47.34
CA GLN A 216 -15.93 -6.30 48.25
C GLN A 216 -14.63 -6.71 47.61
N PRO A 217 -13.50 -5.98 47.87
CA PRO A 217 -12.22 -6.21 47.16
C PRO A 217 -11.68 -7.64 47.21
N ALA A 218 -11.86 -8.32 48.35
CA ALA A 218 -11.35 -9.68 48.56
C ALA A 218 -12.05 -10.73 47.69
N ASP A 219 -13.35 -10.57 47.44
CA ASP A 219 -14.18 -11.49 46.65
C ASP A 219 -14.19 -11.15 45.14
N SER A 220 -13.78 -9.94 44.81
CA SER A 220 -13.84 -9.43 43.44
C SER A 220 -12.65 -9.77 42.58
N LEU A 221 -11.47 -10.03 43.20
CA LEU A 221 -10.22 -10.20 42.47
C LEU A 221 -10.18 -11.42 41.52
N PRO A 222 -10.62 -12.64 41.93
CA PRO A 222 -10.67 -13.80 41.05
C PRO A 222 -11.65 -13.58 39.90
N TYR A 223 -12.78 -12.97 40.20
CA TYR A 223 -13.82 -12.66 39.21
C TYR A 223 -13.35 -11.64 38.16
N GLN A 224 -12.69 -10.57 38.61
CA GLN A 224 -12.12 -9.57 37.69
C GLN A 224 -11.02 -10.19 36.80
N ARG A 225 -10.15 -11.06 37.34
CA ARG A 225 -9.16 -11.79 36.56
C ARG A 225 -9.81 -12.67 35.49
N ALA A 226 -10.86 -13.39 35.82
CA ALA A 226 -11.57 -14.23 34.89
C ALA A 226 -12.18 -13.39 33.73
N ILE A 227 -12.80 -12.25 34.04
CA ILE A 227 -13.33 -11.36 33.02
C ILE A 227 -12.20 -10.76 32.15
N ALA A 228 -11.08 -10.34 32.76
CA ALA A 228 -9.93 -9.84 32.01
C ALA A 228 -9.41 -10.88 31.01
N ILE A 229 -9.29 -12.15 31.44
CA ILE A 229 -8.92 -13.25 30.54
C ILE A 229 -9.96 -13.43 29.43
N ALA A 230 -11.25 -13.37 29.75
CA ALA A 230 -12.32 -13.47 28.74
C ALA A 230 -12.29 -12.31 27.72
N VAL A 231 -12.01 -11.08 28.16
CA VAL A 231 -11.85 -9.92 27.26
C VAL A 231 -10.62 -10.13 26.37
N LEU A 232 -9.48 -10.56 26.93
CA LEU A 232 -8.27 -10.83 26.12
C LEU A 232 -8.52 -11.95 25.10
N ALA A 233 -9.22 -13.02 25.49
CA ALA A 233 -9.58 -14.10 24.59
C ALA A 233 -10.51 -13.63 23.46
N LEU A 234 -11.49 -12.77 23.78
CA LEU A 234 -12.40 -12.21 22.79
C LEU A 234 -11.67 -11.27 21.82
N VAL A 235 -10.79 -10.41 22.31
CA VAL A 235 -9.94 -9.54 21.49
C VAL A 235 -9.02 -10.37 20.60
N ALA A 236 -8.37 -11.40 21.14
CA ALA A 236 -7.51 -12.30 20.37
C ALA A 236 -8.30 -13.03 19.28
N PHE A 237 -9.50 -13.53 19.60
CA PHE A 237 -10.39 -14.15 18.62
C PHE A 237 -10.77 -13.17 17.50
N GLU A 238 -11.29 -11.99 17.84
CA GLU A 238 -11.70 -10.98 16.86
C GLU A 238 -10.53 -10.57 15.96
N SER A 239 -9.37 -10.27 16.56
CA SER A 239 -8.17 -9.87 15.81
C SER A 239 -7.68 -10.97 14.88
N THR A 240 -7.60 -12.22 15.38
CA THR A 240 -7.16 -13.37 14.57
C THR A 240 -8.15 -13.65 13.43
N TYR A 241 -9.45 -13.61 13.72
CA TYR A 241 -10.49 -13.80 12.71
C TYR A 241 -10.42 -12.72 11.64
N ASN A 242 -10.34 -11.44 12.04
CA ASN A 242 -10.23 -10.34 11.10
C ASN A 242 -8.94 -10.43 10.26
N MET A 243 -7.79 -10.76 10.88
CA MET A 243 -6.54 -10.96 10.15
C MET A 243 -6.64 -12.11 9.15
N ALA A 244 -7.29 -13.22 9.51
CA ALA A 244 -7.45 -14.37 8.62
C ALA A 244 -8.27 -14.02 7.36
N LEU A 245 -9.29 -13.15 7.51
CA LEU A 245 -10.14 -12.74 6.40
C LEU A 245 -9.53 -11.59 5.57
N THR A 246 -8.85 -10.67 6.23
CA THR A 246 -8.40 -9.40 5.62
C THR A 246 -6.91 -9.37 5.35
N SER A 247 -6.14 -10.39 5.78
CA SER A 247 -4.71 -10.45 5.51
C SER A 247 -4.43 -10.60 4.02
N VAL A 248 -3.26 -10.14 3.61
CA VAL A 248 -2.79 -10.30 2.23
C VAL A 248 -2.61 -11.79 1.98
N SER A 249 -3.25 -12.33 0.93
CA SER A 249 -2.89 -13.65 0.44
C SER A 249 -1.43 -13.57 -0.04
N THR A 250 -0.57 -14.38 0.54
CA THR A 250 0.85 -14.42 0.21
C THR A 250 1.16 -15.72 -0.50
N THR A 251 2.04 -15.65 -1.49
CA THR A 251 2.64 -16.86 -2.06
C THR A 251 3.54 -17.51 -1.02
N SER A 252 3.58 -18.83 -0.98
CA SER A 252 4.51 -19.54 -0.10
C SER A 252 5.95 -19.16 -0.48
N ARG A 253 6.80 -18.94 0.52
CA ARG A 253 8.21 -18.60 0.29
C ARG A 253 8.92 -19.65 -0.55
N SER A 254 8.65 -20.91 -0.33
CA SER A 254 9.22 -22.01 -1.11
C SER A 254 8.83 -21.92 -2.58
N SER A 255 7.54 -21.75 -2.88
CA SER A 255 7.06 -21.58 -4.24
C SER A 255 7.62 -20.34 -4.93
N TYR A 256 7.73 -19.22 -4.19
CA TYR A 256 8.28 -17.99 -4.72
C TYR A 256 9.78 -18.09 -5.08
N LEU A 257 10.55 -18.86 -4.31
CA LEU A 257 12.00 -19.01 -4.47
C LEU A 257 12.41 -20.28 -5.22
N GLU A 258 11.46 -21.12 -5.61
CA GLU A 258 11.72 -22.47 -6.16
C GLU A 258 12.75 -22.49 -7.30
N SER A 259 12.64 -21.54 -8.20
CA SER A 259 13.49 -21.49 -9.40
C SER A 259 14.74 -20.61 -9.26
N ILE A 260 14.87 -19.87 -8.17
CA ILE A 260 15.99 -18.92 -8.01
C ILE A 260 17.36 -19.61 -8.03
N PRO A 261 17.54 -20.79 -7.39
CA PRO A 261 18.81 -21.51 -7.50
C PRO A 261 19.21 -21.84 -8.95
N ALA A 262 18.26 -22.31 -9.77
CA ALA A 262 18.50 -22.65 -11.18
C ALA A 262 18.94 -21.42 -11.99
N TYR A 263 18.25 -20.26 -11.81
CA TYR A 263 18.67 -19.02 -12.47
C TYR A 263 20.07 -18.59 -12.07
N ARG A 264 20.40 -18.63 -10.78
CA ARG A 264 21.75 -18.27 -10.28
C ARG A 264 22.85 -19.18 -10.82
N GLU A 265 22.58 -20.47 -10.91
CA GLU A 265 23.55 -21.42 -11.43
C GLU A 265 23.78 -21.24 -12.93
N LEU A 266 22.73 -21.02 -13.72
CA LEU A 266 22.82 -20.70 -15.14
C LEU A 266 23.60 -19.41 -15.39
N VAL A 267 23.30 -18.34 -14.59
CA VAL A 267 24.05 -17.08 -14.66
C VAL A 267 25.54 -17.29 -14.36
N ALA A 268 25.86 -17.96 -13.26
CA ALA A 268 27.27 -18.20 -12.88
C ALA A 268 28.03 -18.98 -13.95
N ARG A 269 27.44 -20.05 -14.50
CA ARG A 269 28.06 -20.82 -15.58
C ARG A 269 28.23 -20.03 -16.87
N ASN A 270 27.34 -19.08 -17.13
CA ASN A 270 27.41 -18.25 -18.33
C ASN A 270 28.43 -17.10 -18.18
N GLU A 271 28.50 -16.47 -16.99
CA GLU A 271 29.48 -15.43 -16.70
C GLU A 271 30.94 -15.93 -16.76
N GLU A 272 31.18 -17.22 -16.51
CA GLU A 272 32.49 -17.84 -16.72
C GLU A 272 32.90 -17.90 -18.20
N LYS A 273 31.93 -17.88 -19.13
CA LYS A 273 32.16 -18.01 -20.58
C LYS A 273 32.14 -16.66 -21.30
N ASP A 274 31.32 -15.71 -20.78
CA ASP A 274 31.10 -14.39 -21.37
C ASP A 274 31.27 -13.32 -20.28
N SER A 275 32.33 -12.53 -20.37
CA SER A 275 32.69 -11.49 -19.41
C SER A 275 32.25 -10.08 -19.83
N ASP A 276 31.56 -9.94 -20.96
CA ASP A 276 31.03 -8.66 -21.42
C ASP A 276 29.88 -8.16 -20.53
N PHE A 277 29.55 -6.88 -20.65
CA PHE A 277 28.33 -6.36 -20.07
C PHE A 277 27.12 -6.67 -20.96
N TYR A 278 26.14 -7.37 -20.44
CA TYR A 278 24.87 -7.71 -21.07
C TYR A 278 23.75 -7.84 -20.06
N ARG A 279 22.51 -7.96 -20.55
CA ARG A 279 21.32 -8.18 -19.71
C ARG A 279 20.71 -9.55 -19.98
N TYR A 280 20.11 -10.08 -18.92
CA TYR A 280 19.22 -11.24 -18.97
C TYR A 280 17.77 -10.77 -18.84
N GLU A 281 16.86 -11.48 -19.47
CA GLU A 281 15.43 -11.33 -19.23
C GLU A 281 14.72 -12.68 -19.12
N LYS A 282 13.49 -12.65 -18.56
CA LYS A 282 12.64 -13.81 -18.45
C LYS A 282 11.41 -13.64 -19.32
N LEU A 283 11.08 -14.64 -20.13
CA LEU A 283 9.82 -14.67 -20.87
C LEU A 283 8.61 -14.90 -19.96
N SER A 284 8.84 -15.50 -18.77
CA SER A 284 7.80 -15.72 -17.76
C SER A 284 8.28 -15.23 -16.40
N ARG A 285 7.90 -14.01 -16.03
CA ARG A 285 8.31 -13.37 -14.78
C ARG A 285 7.35 -13.70 -13.64
N VAL A 286 7.88 -13.74 -12.40
CA VAL A 286 7.11 -13.75 -11.15
C VAL A 286 6.88 -12.31 -10.68
N THR A 287 7.94 -11.49 -10.76
CA THR A 287 7.89 -10.05 -10.47
C THR A 287 8.70 -9.26 -11.51
N LYS A 288 8.51 -7.94 -11.54
CA LYS A 288 9.32 -7.06 -12.38
C LYS A 288 10.75 -6.87 -11.85
N ASN A 289 11.05 -7.35 -10.64
CA ASN A 289 12.37 -7.29 -9.99
C ASN A 289 13.02 -8.68 -9.86
N ASP A 290 12.65 -9.64 -10.69
CA ASP A 290 13.23 -10.99 -10.67
C ASP A 290 14.75 -10.99 -10.84
N GLY A 291 15.30 -10.08 -11.66
CA GLY A 291 16.75 -9.92 -11.83
C GLY A 291 17.45 -9.54 -10.53
N ALA A 292 16.89 -8.61 -9.76
CA ALA A 292 17.43 -8.23 -8.45
C ALA A 292 17.39 -9.39 -7.44
N LEU A 293 16.31 -10.20 -7.48
CA LEU A 293 16.16 -11.37 -6.61
C LEU A 293 17.12 -12.51 -6.96
N ALA A 294 17.32 -12.76 -8.23
CA ALA A 294 18.21 -13.83 -8.73
C ALA A 294 19.67 -13.38 -8.87
N GLY A 295 19.95 -12.08 -8.93
CA GLY A 295 21.30 -11.50 -8.95
C GLY A 295 21.88 -11.36 -10.37
N TYR A 296 21.07 -10.93 -11.36
CA TYR A 296 21.54 -10.68 -12.71
C TYR A 296 21.05 -9.31 -13.24
N PRO A 297 21.80 -8.66 -14.15
CA PRO A 297 21.37 -7.43 -14.81
C PRO A 297 20.13 -7.67 -15.68
N THR A 298 19.13 -6.79 -15.58
CA THR A 298 17.84 -6.92 -16.28
C THR A 298 17.43 -5.60 -16.93
N ALA A 299 16.55 -5.65 -17.90
CA ALA A 299 15.90 -4.51 -18.53
C ALA A 299 14.50 -4.23 -17.92
N SER A 300 14.11 -4.94 -16.88
CA SER A 300 12.83 -4.77 -16.18
C SER A 300 13.06 -4.22 -14.78
N LEU A 301 12.20 -3.27 -14.34
CA LEU A 301 12.29 -2.67 -13.02
C LEU A 301 10.89 -2.30 -12.52
N PHE A 302 10.64 -2.56 -11.24
CA PHE A 302 9.58 -1.92 -10.46
C PHE A 302 10.22 -1.03 -9.39
N SER A 303 9.96 0.27 -9.46
CA SER A 303 10.43 1.26 -8.49
C SER A 303 9.55 2.50 -8.52
N SER A 304 9.19 3.02 -7.35
CA SER A 304 8.51 4.32 -7.25
C SER A 304 9.39 5.51 -7.67
N THR A 305 10.68 5.29 -7.86
CA THR A 305 11.65 6.27 -8.35
C THR A 305 12.20 5.90 -9.73
N SER A 306 11.42 5.15 -10.53
CA SER A 306 11.80 4.86 -11.91
C SER A 306 11.85 6.16 -12.75
N ASN A 307 12.82 6.23 -13.67
CA ASN A 307 13.05 7.42 -14.47
C ASN A 307 11.98 7.57 -15.57
N ALA A 308 11.30 8.70 -15.62
CA ALA A 308 10.25 9.00 -16.58
C ALA A 308 10.71 8.89 -18.05
N ALA A 309 11.93 9.34 -18.36
CA ALA A 309 12.46 9.25 -19.72
C ALA A 309 12.67 7.79 -20.17
N VAL A 310 12.99 6.88 -19.24
CA VAL A 310 13.08 5.45 -19.55
C VAL A 310 11.70 4.87 -19.78
N GLN A 311 10.70 5.26 -18.98
CA GLN A 311 9.31 4.84 -19.15
C GLN A 311 8.74 5.30 -20.50
N ASP A 312 8.94 6.59 -20.84
CA ASP A 312 8.56 7.16 -22.15
C ASP A 312 9.21 6.37 -23.32
N TRP A 313 10.48 6.00 -23.18
CA TRP A 313 11.14 5.18 -24.20
C TRP A 313 10.49 3.79 -24.33
N TYR A 314 10.14 3.13 -23.20
CA TYR A 314 9.46 1.83 -23.22
C TYR A 314 8.07 1.93 -23.87
N ASP A 315 7.30 2.98 -23.56
CA ASP A 315 5.99 3.25 -24.16
C ASP A 315 6.12 3.43 -25.69
N ARG A 316 7.02 4.30 -26.13
CA ARG A 316 7.27 4.55 -27.57
C ARG A 316 7.74 3.30 -28.32
N MET A 317 8.44 2.40 -27.66
CA MET A 317 8.86 1.12 -28.23
C MET A 317 7.75 0.05 -28.15
N GLY A 318 6.56 0.36 -27.64
CA GLY A 318 5.42 -0.55 -27.50
C GLY A 318 5.62 -1.60 -26.41
N MET A 319 6.49 -1.34 -25.44
CA MET A 319 6.76 -2.24 -24.33
C MET A 319 5.97 -1.83 -23.10
N SER A 320 5.72 -2.77 -22.20
CA SER A 320 4.89 -2.54 -21.03
C SER A 320 5.56 -1.64 -20.01
N GLU A 321 4.89 -0.54 -19.67
CA GLU A 321 5.35 0.43 -18.68
C GLU A 321 4.19 0.93 -17.79
N SER A 322 4.50 1.70 -16.77
CA SER A 322 3.61 2.50 -15.92
C SER A 322 4.45 3.44 -15.07
N LYS A 323 3.82 4.38 -14.37
CA LYS A 323 4.48 5.36 -13.47
C LYS A 323 5.47 4.78 -12.47
N VAL A 324 5.41 3.49 -12.19
CA VAL A 324 6.23 2.81 -11.18
C VAL A 324 6.98 1.61 -11.72
N PHE A 325 6.90 1.33 -13.00
CA PHE A 325 7.65 0.22 -13.60
C PHE A 325 7.84 0.39 -15.10
N TYR A 326 8.81 -0.33 -15.64
CA TYR A 326 8.94 -0.71 -17.03
C TYR A 326 9.38 -2.18 -17.08
N CYS A 327 8.99 -2.91 -18.10
CA CYS A 327 9.37 -4.31 -18.21
C CYS A 327 9.44 -4.81 -19.65
N PHE A 328 10.21 -5.88 -19.84
CA PHE A 328 10.49 -6.53 -21.09
C PHE A 328 9.30 -7.37 -21.59
N ASP A 329 8.11 -6.76 -21.67
CA ASP A 329 6.89 -7.33 -22.24
C ASP A 329 6.49 -6.50 -23.48
N GLY A 330 6.07 -7.15 -24.55
CA GLY A 330 5.80 -6.50 -25.83
C GLY A 330 7.07 -6.24 -26.66
N GLN A 331 8.21 -6.84 -26.28
CA GLN A 331 9.49 -6.69 -26.97
C GLN A 331 9.46 -7.19 -28.40
N THR A 332 10.26 -6.54 -29.23
CA THR A 332 10.62 -6.99 -30.58
C THR A 332 12.10 -7.39 -30.63
N PRO A 333 12.59 -8.07 -31.69
CA PRO A 333 14.02 -8.34 -31.85
C PRO A 333 14.86 -7.07 -31.78
N LEU A 334 14.37 -5.94 -32.30
CA LEU A 334 15.06 -4.67 -32.27
C LEU A 334 15.15 -4.09 -30.86
N SER A 335 14.04 -4.00 -30.14
CA SER A 335 14.06 -3.47 -28.77
C SER A 335 14.91 -4.33 -27.83
N ALA A 336 14.89 -5.65 -28.02
CA ALA A 336 15.78 -6.58 -27.30
C ALA A 336 17.27 -6.31 -27.62
N ALA A 337 17.60 -6.07 -28.88
CA ALA A 337 18.95 -5.74 -29.31
C ALA A 337 19.44 -4.40 -28.71
N LEU A 338 18.62 -3.34 -28.80
CA LEU A 338 18.93 -2.01 -28.26
C LEU A 338 19.13 -2.03 -26.72
N LEU A 339 18.34 -2.83 -26.02
CA LEU A 339 18.49 -3.04 -24.58
C LEU A 339 19.66 -3.94 -24.20
N ASN A 340 20.41 -4.46 -25.17
CA ASN A 340 21.45 -5.46 -24.96
C ASN A 340 20.98 -6.65 -24.12
N VAL A 341 19.77 -7.16 -24.41
CA VAL A 341 19.26 -8.38 -23.81
C VAL A 341 19.84 -9.57 -24.60
N ARG A 342 20.98 -10.03 -24.14
CA ARG A 342 21.75 -11.10 -24.79
C ARG A 342 21.24 -12.49 -24.42
N TYR A 343 20.69 -12.65 -23.23
CA TYR A 343 20.25 -13.95 -22.72
C TYR A 343 18.81 -13.90 -22.23
N LEU A 344 18.09 -14.99 -22.51
CA LEU A 344 16.69 -15.14 -22.15
C LEU A 344 16.45 -16.43 -21.38
N PHE A 345 15.75 -16.33 -20.26
CA PHE A 345 15.26 -17.49 -19.53
C PHE A 345 13.85 -17.84 -19.99
N SER A 346 13.64 -19.09 -20.34
CA SER A 346 12.33 -19.66 -20.64
C SER A 346 12.04 -20.88 -19.78
N ARG A 347 10.77 -21.24 -19.70
CA ARG A 347 10.27 -22.52 -19.19
C ARG A 347 9.94 -23.50 -20.32
N SER A 348 10.06 -23.06 -21.56
CA SER A 348 9.88 -23.84 -22.77
C SER A 348 11.24 -24.20 -23.36
N ASP A 349 11.36 -25.42 -23.86
CA ASP A 349 12.51 -25.92 -24.63
C ASP A 349 12.37 -25.65 -26.16
N ALA A 350 11.32 -24.99 -26.57
CA ALA A 350 10.95 -24.80 -27.98
C ALA A 350 10.70 -23.32 -28.33
N GLU A 351 11.65 -22.43 -27.96
CA GLU A 351 11.61 -21.05 -28.42
C GLU A 351 12.02 -20.94 -29.90
N ASP A 352 11.66 -19.82 -30.54
CA ASP A 352 11.93 -19.61 -31.99
C ASP A 352 13.45 -19.65 -32.29
N SER A 353 13.87 -20.70 -32.97
CA SER A 353 15.27 -20.95 -33.31
C SER A 353 15.85 -19.95 -34.33
N SER A 354 15.03 -19.15 -34.99
CA SER A 354 15.53 -18.05 -35.85
C SER A 354 16.02 -16.88 -35.03
N LEU A 355 15.45 -16.67 -33.85
CA LEU A 355 15.79 -15.57 -32.94
C LEU A 355 16.71 -16.00 -31.79
N TYR A 356 16.56 -17.22 -31.30
CA TYR A 356 17.20 -17.69 -30.08
C TYR A 356 17.91 -19.04 -30.27
N THR A 357 19.04 -19.18 -29.63
CA THR A 357 19.83 -20.43 -29.58
C THR A 357 19.86 -20.96 -28.15
N LEU A 358 19.34 -22.17 -27.90
CA LEU A 358 19.46 -22.83 -26.60
C LEU A 358 20.94 -23.10 -26.28
N ILE A 359 21.44 -22.65 -25.15
CA ILE A 359 22.85 -22.77 -24.75
C ILE A 359 23.04 -23.56 -23.44
N ASP A 360 22.05 -23.58 -22.55
CA ASP A 360 22.13 -24.29 -21.28
C ASP A 360 20.75 -24.60 -20.70
N GLU A 361 20.69 -25.53 -19.74
CA GLU A 361 19.45 -25.92 -19.03
C GLU A 361 19.79 -26.30 -17.59
N GLN A 362 18.91 -25.92 -16.66
CA GLN A 362 18.96 -26.30 -15.26
C GLN A 362 17.56 -26.39 -14.66
N ASP A 363 17.20 -27.55 -14.15
CA ASP A 363 15.94 -27.79 -13.42
C ASP A 363 14.68 -27.27 -14.15
N GLY A 364 14.61 -27.50 -15.48
CA GLY A 364 13.50 -27.02 -16.33
C GLY A 364 13.47 -25.50 -16.55
N VAL A 365 14.60 -24.85 -16.34
CA VAL A 365 14.88 -23.48 -16.80
C VAL A 365 15.86 -23.57 -17.93
N TYR A 366 15.46 -23.05 -19.09
CA TYR A 366 16.26 -23.04 -20.31
C TYR A 366 16.85 -21.66 -20.49
N LEU A 367 18.18 -21.61 -20.80
CA LEU A 367 18.92 -20.41 -21.10
C LEU A 367 19.15 -20.31 -22.60
N TYR A 368 18.59 -19.28 -23.21
CA TYR A 368 18.73 -18.99 -24.62
C TYR A 368 19.66 -17.79 -24.84
N GLN A 369 20.48 -17.86 -25.87
CA GLN A 369 21.20 -16.70 -26.41
C GLN A 369 20.36 -16.06 -27.50
N ASN A 370 20.17 -14.75 -27.43
CA ASN A 370 19.61 -13.96 -28.51
C ASN A 370 20.63 -13.83 -29.66
N ASN A 371 20.21 -14.23 -30.86
CA ASN A 371 21.09 -14.22 -32.05
C ASN A 371 21.34 -12.78 -32.59
N TYR A 372 20.51 -11.80 -32.14
CA TYR A 372 20.56 -10.41 -32.58
C TYR A 372 20.71 -9.48 -31.37
N THR A 373 21.95 -9.13 -31.04
CA THR A 373 22.24 -8.21 -29.91
C THR A 373 23.17 -7.11 -30.36
N LEU A 374 22.95 -5.91 -29.87
CA LEU A 374 23.87 -4.80 -29.95
C LEU A 374 24.67 -4.72 -28.64
N PRO A 375 25.93 -4.22 -28.69
CA PRO A 375 26.66 -3.93 -27.45
C PRO A 375 25.94 -2.81 -26.68
N ALA A 376 26.22 -2.68 -25.35
CA ALA A 376 25.63 -1.66 -24.50
C ALA A 376 25.93 -0.21 -24.95
N GLY A 377 26.93 -0.02 -25.77
CA GLY A 377 27.22 1.26 -26.44
C GLY A 377 27.72 0.98 -27.85
N PHE A 378 27.26 1.74 -28.81
CA PHE A 378 27.68 1.70 -30.20
C PHE A 378 27.90 3.12 -30.73
N ILE A 379 28.73 3.27 -31.75
CA ILE A 379 29.03 4.58 -32.33
C ILE A 379 28.20 4.70 -33.61
N LEU A 380 27.46 5.81 -33.71
CA LEU A 380 26.79 6.22 -34.93
C LEU A 380 27.81 6.89 -35.87
N GLN A 381 27.61 6.81 -37.19
CA GLN A 381 28.45 7.52 -38.15
C GLN A 381 28.18 9.03 -38.11
N ASP A 382 29.16 9.85 -38.46
CA ASP A 382 29.02 11.31 -38.52
C ASP A 382 27.84 11.73 -39.41
N GLY A 383 26.91 12.49 -38.83
CA GLY A 383 25.69 12.93 -39.50
C GLY A 383 24.43 12.11 -39.23
N GLN A 384 24.55 11.00 -38.51
CA GLN A 384 23.43 10.22 -37.96
C GLN A 384 23.19 10.67 -36.52
N ASP A 385 22.26 11.55 -36.33
CA ASP A 385 21.91 12.08 -35.01
C ASP A 385 20.49 11.61 -34.67
N PHE A 386 20.32 10.90 -33.59
CA PHE A 386 18.99 10.67 -33.01
C PHE A 386 18.49 12.00 -32.46
N SER A 387 17.96 12.87 -33.34
CA SER A 387 17.39 14.12 -32.89
C SER A 387 16.02 13.87 -32.27
N SER A 388 15.66 14.66 -31.25
CA SER A 388 14.34 14.62 -30.63
C SER A 388 13.21 14.95 -31.64
N SER A 389 13.52 15.52 -32.81
CA SER A 389 12.60 15.79 -33.91
C SER A 389 12.18 14.52 -34.67
N ASP A 390 13.01 13.49 -34.69
CA ASP A 390 12.72 12.24 -35.38
C ASP A 390 11.77 11.34 -34.58
N PHE A 391 11.67 11.61 -33.28
CA PHE A 391 10.75 10.98 -32.35
C PHE A 391 9.71 11.99 -31.84
N SER A 392 9.09 12.74 -32.78
CA SER A 392 8.06 13.74 -32.42
C SER A 392 6.86 13.07 -31.76
N GLU A 393 6.14 13.82 -30.90
CA GLU A 393 4.90 13.39 -30.26
C GLU A 393 3.81 12.93 -31.26
N GLU A 394 3.96 13.26 -32.56
CA GLU A 394 3.06 12.87 -33.62
C GLU A 394 3.23 11.40 -34.07
N THR A 395 4.38 10.77 -33.80
CA THR A 395 4.64 9.35 -34.13
C THR A 395 4.24 8.48 -32.95
N SER A 396 2.99 8.06 -32.90
CA SER A 396 2.43 7.24 -31.82
C SER A 396 2.47 5.73 -32.13
N ASP A 397 2.83 5.31 -33.34
CA ASP A 397 2.93 3.89 -33.70
C ASP A 397 4.30 3.34 -33.34
N PRO A 398 4.38 2.35 -32.41
CA PRO A 398 5.67 1.76 -31.99
C PRO A 398 6.47 1.15 -33.15
N PHE A 399 5.82 0.65 -34.18
CA PHE A 399 6.51 0.08 -35.34
C PHE A 399 7.16 1.15 -36.22
N GLU A 400 6.54 2.33 -36.35
CA GLU A 400 7.15 3.47 -37.04
C GLU A 400 8.38 3.97 -36.27
N VAL A 401 8.28 4.11 -34.92
CA VAL A 401 9.41 4.49 -34.07
C VAL A 401 10.56 3.49 -34.19
N GLN A 402 10.26 2.20 -34.19
CA GLN A 402 11.27 1.15 -34.35
C GLN A 402 11.89 1.16 -35.75
N ASN A 403 11.12 1.40 -36.81
CA ASN A 403 11.63 1.50 -38.17
C ASN A 403 12.57 2.69 -38.35
N LEU A 404 12.25 3.86 -37.74
CA LEU A 404 13.13 5.01 -37.73
C LEU A 404 14.46 4.67 -37.02
N SER A 405 14.40 4.00 -35.88
CA SER A 405 15.59 3.52 -35.16
C SER A 405 16.47 2.59 -36.02
N LEU A 406 15.85 1.68 -36.79
CA LEU A 406 16.56 0.77 -37.71
C LEU A 406 17.27 1.52 -38.83
N ILE A 407 16.65 2.53 -39.42
CA ILE A 407 17.24 3.34 -40.50
C ILE A 407 18.52 4.00 -39.99
N HIS A 408 18.47 4.60 -38.79
CA HIS A 408 19.62 5.27 -38.20
C HIS A 408 20.77 4.32 -37.76
N ILE A 409 20.49 3.04 -37.56
CA ILE A 409 21.52 2.05 -37.16
C ILE A 409 22.11 1.32 -38.36
N SER A 410 21.34 1.18 -39.46
CA SER A 410 21.73 0.33 -40.61
C SER A 410 22.45 1.07 -41.73
N GLU A 411 22.50 2.38 -41.74
CA GLU A 411 23.28 3.21 -42.67
C GLU A 411 24.69 3.53 -42.11
#